data_48af8fc1ae92c64ae5bb5cf7b7f3339e
#
_entry.id   48af8fc1ae92c64ae5bb5cf7b7f3339e
#
_cell.length_a   1.000
_cell.length_b   1.000
_cell.length_c   1.000
_cell.angle_alpha   90.00
_cell.angle_beta   90.00
_cell.angle_gamma   90.00
#
_symmetry.space_group_name_H-M   'P 1'
#
loop_
_entity.id
_entity.type
_entity.pdbx_description
1 polymer ?
#
loop_
_entity_poly.entity_id
_entity_poly.type
_entity_poly.pdbx_seq_one_letter_code
_entity_poly.pdbx_strand_id
1 'polypeptide(L)'
;MWNDSRLQSDTVASKQESRAVTSFLKIEKLSKAYSAARPVFSDVSFTLDRGEFVCIIGHSGCGKTTILNVLAGLDEASSGHVFMDGREVSGPSLERGVVFQGHALMPWLTVRQNIAFAVKSRWPDMPAPKVNVHVEKFVGMVGLSHAIDKKPSQLSGGMKQRVGIARAFSIQPKMLLLDEPFGALDALTRGTIQDELMHIVRDTQQTVFMITHDVDEAILLADRILLMNNGADTPDGYKPGGIAEVVNNPLPRNRTRSGLHHLDDYYPLRNHIVDFLVTRATAH
;
A
#
# COMPACT_ATOMS: atom_id res chain seq x y z
N MET A 1 45.04 -44.66 45.54
CA MET A 1 45.21 -45.04 44.11
C MET A 1 44.32 -44.24 43.32
N TRP A 2 44.88 -43.33 42.71
CA TRP A 2 44.81 -42.74 41.36
C TRP A 2 43.73 -43.35 40.46
N ASN A 3 42.79 -42.53 39.89
CA ASN A 3 42.83 -42.24 38.47
C ASN A 3 41.98 -41.09 38.09
N ASP A 4 42.60 -40.31 37.31
CA ASP A 4 42.26 -39.10 36.53
C ASP A 4 41.44 -39.52 35.32
N SER A 5 40.38 -38.79 34.95
CA SER A 5 39.91 -38.75 33.59
C SER A 5 38.99 -37.55 33.29
N ARG A 6 39.63 -36.52 32.76
CA ARG A 6 39.21 -35.75 31.58
C ARG A 6 37.77 -35.20 31.52
N LEU A 7 37.70 -33.97 31.84
CA LEU A 7 36.75 -32.99 31.29
C LEU A 7 36.71 -33.08 29.76
N GLN A 8 35.62 -33.50 29.20
CA GLN A 8 35.29 -33.23 27.81
C GLN A 8 34.27 -32.08 27.79
N SER A 9 34.74 -30.95 27.36
CA SER A 9 33.96 -29.76 27.02
C SER A 9 33.21 -30.00 25.71
N ASP A 10 31.94 -30.38 25.80
CA ASP A 10 31.02 -30.33 24.63
C ASP A 10 30.52 -28.92 24.47
N THR A 11 31.17 -28.21 23.57
CA THR A 11 30.75 -26.94 23.03
C THR A 11 29.50 -27.18 22.16
N VAL A 12 28.32 -26.99 22.72
CA VAL A 12 27.09 -26.94 21.97
C VAL A 12 27.11 -25.64 21.18
N ALA A 13 27.60 -25.72 19.95
CA ALA A 13 27.45 -24.67 18.97
C ALA A 13 25.97 -24.55 18.63
N SER A 14 25.32 -23.55 19.21
CA SER A 14 23.96 -23.14 18.82
C SER A 14 23.98 -22.71 17.36
N LYS A 15 23.55 -23.58 16.47
CA LYS A 15 23.13 -23.22 15.12
C LYS A 15 21.88 -22.34 15.23
N GLN A 16 22.08 -21.05 15.33
CA GLN A 16 21.10 -20.08 14.91
C GLN A 16 21.00 -20.19 13.38
N GLU A 17 20.12 -21.08 12.91
CA GLU A 17 19.59 -20.99 11.57
C GLU A 17 18.82 -19.66 11.50
N SER A 18 19.44 -18.66 10.92
CA SER A 18 18.75 -17.46 10.47
C SER A 18 17.70 -17.92 9.44
N ARG A 19 16.45 -18.08 9.88
CA ARG A 19 15.32 -18.12 8.97
C ARG A 19 15.44 -16.84 8.14
N ALA A 20 15.86 -16.96 6.91
CA ALA A 20 15.74 -15.91 5.92
C ALA A 20 14.24 -15.55 5.89
N VAL A 21 13.87 -14.42 6.48
CA VAL A 21 12.52 -13.87 6.38
C VAL A 21 12.36 -13.55 4.91
N THR A 22 11.69 -14.44 4.18
CA THR A 22 11.36 -14.19 2.79
C THR A 22 10.31 -13.08 2.79
N SER A 23 10.71 -11.90 2.32
CA SER A 23 9.80 -10.76 2.18
C SER A 23 8.57 -11.15 1.36
N PHE A 24 7.38 -10.68 1.78
CA PHE A 24 6.12 -10.96 1.10
C PHE A 24 6.09 -10.39 -0.32
N LEU A 25 6.54 -9.15 -0.49
CA LEU A 25 6.72 -8.50 -1.78
C LEU A 25 8.19 -8.10 -1.93
N LYS A 26 8.77 -8.38 -3.08
CA LYS A 26 10.14 -8.03 -3.44
C LYS A 26 10.16 -7.37 -4.80
N ILE A 27 10.67 -6.17 -4.85
CA ILE A 27 10.91 -5.41 -6.08
C ILE A 27 12.42 -5.35 -6.30
N GLU A 28 12.87 -5.75 -7.49
CA GLU A 28 14.28 -5.82 -7.84
C GLU A 28 14.55 -5.01 -9.11
N LYS A 29 15.31 -3.92 -8.97
CA LYS A 29 15.81 -3.07 -10.06
C LYS A 29 14.72 -2.67 -11.06
N LEU A 30 13.53 -2.37 -10.55
CA LEU A 30 12.38 -2.01 -11.36
C LEU A 30 12.62 -0.68 -12.07
N SER A 31 12.42 -0.67 -13.38
CA SER A 31 12.51 0.53 -14.20
C SER A 31 11.32 0.63 -15.13
N LYS A 32 10.89 1.85 -15.41
CA LYS A 32 9.80 2.12 -16.37
C LYS A 32 10.11 3.32 -17.25
N ALA A 33 9.96 3.11 -18.54
CA ALA A 33 10.07 4.14 -19.56
C ALA A 33 8.91 4.00 -20.55
N TYR A 34 8.23 5.08 -20.86
CA TYR A 34 7.26 5.15 -21.96
C TYR A 34 7.92 5.65 -23.25
N SER A 35 9.12 6.22 -23.13
CA SER A 35 10.00 6.58 -24.24
C SER A 35 11.44 6.33 -23.85
N ALA A 36 12.28 5.98 -24.83
CA ALA A 36 13.70 5.67 -24.59
C ALA A 36 14.49 6.87 -24.02
N ALA A 37 14.05 8.09 -24.32
CA ALA A 37 14.77 9.31 -23.97
C ALA A 37 14.62 9.72 -22.48
N ARG A 38 13.46 9.42 -21.84
CA ARG A 38 13.17 9.84 -20.47
C ARG A 38 12.43 8.73 -19.69
N PRO A 39 13.14 7.84 -19.01
CA PRO A 39 12.53 6.91 -18.08
C PRO A 39 11.80 7.64 -16.95
N VAL A 40 10.64 7.14 -16.55
CA VAL A 40 9.87 7.69 -15.43
C VAL A 40 10.63 7.49 -14.13
N PHE A 41 11.11 6.25 -13.93
CA PHE A 41 12.01 5.89 -12.84
C PHE A 41 12.94 4.75 -13.27
N SER A 42 14.05 4.58 -12.55
CA SER A 42 14.99 3.49 -12.79
C SER A 42 15.54 2.91 -11.50
N ASP A 43 15.90 1.62 -11.57
CA ASP A 43 16.60 0.87 -10.53
C ASP A 43 15.94 0.91 -9.14
N VAL A 44 14.59 0.94 -9.11
CA VAL A 44 13.82 0.94 -7.88
C VAL A 44 13.83 -0.44 -7.26
N SER A 45 14.31 -0.54 -6.02
CA SER A 45 14.38 -1.79 -5.28
C SER A 45 13.92 -1.58 -3.84
N PHE A 46 12.95 -2.37 -3.40
CA PHE A 46 12.48 -2.40 -2.00
C PHE A 46 11.70 -3.69 -1.74
N THR A 47 11.42 -3.95 -0.47
CA THR A 47 10.64 -5.13 -0.04
C THR A 47 9.50 -4.70 0.87
N LEU A 48 8.45 -5.51 0.94
CA LEU A 48 7.42 -5.42 1.97
C LEU A 48 7.33 -6.75 2.71
N ASP A 49 7.20 -6.67 4.01
CA ASP A 49 6.91 -7.84 4.84
C ASP A 49 5.40 -8.12 4.89
N ARG A 50 5.02 -9.34 5.24
CA ARG A 50 3.61 -9.68 5.38
C ARG A 50 2.97 -8.89 6.53
N GLY A 51 1.83 -8.28 6.27
CA GLY A 51 1.12 -7.44 7.24
C GLY A 51 1.76 -6.07 7.48
N GLU A 52 2.71 -5.68 6.63
CA GLU A 52 3.32 -4.35 6.70
C GLU A 52 2.50 -3.33 5.91
N PHE A 53 2.39 -2.12 6.45
CA PHE A 53 1.81 -0.96 5.79
C PHE A 53 2.90 -0.01 5.32
N VAL A 54 3.09 0.12 4.02
CA VAL A 54 4.09 1.00 3.42
C VAL A 54 3.40 2.11 2.64
N CYS A 55 3.78 3.35 2.91
CA CYS A 55 3.38 4.51 2.11
C CYS A 55 4.51 4.96 1.19
N ILE A 56 4.16 5.45 0.01
CA ILE A 56 5.07 6.17 -0.87
C ILE A 56 4.62 7.61 -1.03
N ILE A 57 5.55 8.54 -0.80
CA ILE A 57 5.35 9.99 -0.93
C ILE A 57 6.38 10.53 -1.92
N GLY A 58 5.98 11.55 -2.66
CA GLY A 58 6.84 12.27 -3.61
C GLY A 58 6.00 13.22 -4.44
N HIS A 59 6.66 14.08 -5.20
CA HIS A 59 5.99 15.07 -6.05
C HIS A 59 5.14 14.43 -7.15
N SER A 60 4.19 15.21 -7.70
CA SER A 60 3.46 14.81 -8.89
C SER A 60 4.40 14.46 -10.04
N GLY A 61 4.08 13.38 -10.76
CA GLY A 61 4.86 12.97 -11.92
C GLY A 61 6.09 12.10 -11.62
N CYS A 62 6.49 11.88 -10.36
CA CYS A 62 7.67 11.04 -10.05
C CYS A 62 7.48 9.53 -10.33
N GLY A 63 6.25 9.09 -10.67
CA GLY A 63 6.01 7.70 -11.06
C GLY A 63 5.36 6.80 -10.01
N LYS A 64 4.82 7.33 -8.90
CA LYS A 64 4.17 6.55 -7.82
C LYS A 64 3.03 5.67 -8.35
N THR A 65 2.09 6.26 -9.08
CA THR A 65 0.97 5.53 -9.71
C THR A 65 1.47 4.50 -10.72
N THR A 66 2.56 4.80 -11.43
CA THR A 66 3.19 3.84 -12.36
C THR A 66 3.76 2.63 -11.60
N ILE A 67 4.47 2.85 -10.47
CA ILE A 67 4.91 1.75 -9.60
C ILE A 67 3.71 0.93 -9.14
N LEU A 68 2.65 1.58 -8.62
CA LEU A 68 1.45 0.89 -8.16
C LEU A 68 0.81 0.04 -9.28
N ASN A 69 0.72 0.56 -10.50
CA ASN A 69 0.17 -0.16 -11.64
C ASN A 69 1.01 -1.40 -12.00
N VAL A 70 2.34 -1.31 -11.92
CA VAL A 70 3.22 -2.48 -12.11
C VAL A 70 3.01 -3.50 -10.99
N LEU A 71 2.91 -3.07 -9.73
CA LEU A 71 2.59 -3.96 -8.61
C LEU A 71 1.22 -4.62 -8.75
N ALA A 72 0.25 -3.91 -9.31
CA ALA A 72 -1.08 -4.45 -9.60
C ALA A 72 -1.08 -5.44 -10.77
N GLY A 73 -0.04 -5.45 -11.60
CA GLY A 73 0.04 -6.19 -12.86
C GLY A 73 -0.81 -5.56 -13.97
N LEU A 74 -1.12 -4.27 -13.85
CA LEU A 74 -1.89 -3.50 -14.84
C LEU A 74 -0.99 -2.81 -15.88
N ASP A 75 0.29 -2.71 -15.58
CA ASP A 75 1.33 -2.19 -16.48
C ASP A 75 2.58 -3.07 -16.37
N GLU A 76 3.35 -3.15 -17.44
CA GLU A 76 4.59 -3.93 -17.49
C GLU A 76 5.79 -3.05 -17.17
N ALA A 77 6.74 -3.59 -16.40
CA ALA A 77 8.03 -2.95 -16.21
C ALA A 77 8.83 -2.93 -17.52
N SER A 78 9.66 -1.91 -17.71
CA SER A 78 10.63 -1.91 -18.82
C SER A 78 11.84 -2.81 -18.53
N SER A 79 12.19 -2.94 -17.24
CA SER A 79 13.17 -3.90 -16.72
C SER A 79 12.98 -4.10 -15.22
N GLY A 80 13.64 -5.13 -14.67
CA GLY A 80 13.51 -5.53 -13.28
C GLY A 80 12.31 -6.45 -13.05
N HIS A 81 12.13 -6.89 -11.80
CA HIS A 81 11.17 -7.92 -11.45
C HIS A 81 10.38 -7.55 -10.19
N VAL A 82 9.14 -8.03 -10.11
CA VAL A 82 8.30 -7.95 -8.92
C VAL A 82 7.88 -9.35 -8.52
N PHE A 83 8.18 -9.74 -7.29
CA PHE A 83 7.77 -11.04 -6.73
C PHE A 83 6.81 -10.83 -5.55
N MET A 84 5.71 -11.57 -5.52
CA MET A 84 4.79 -11.64 -4.40
C MET A 84 4.61 -13.10 -3.96
N ASP A 85 4.80 -13.40 -2.68
CA ASP A 85 4.82 -14.78 -2.15
C ASP A 85 5.79 -15.70 -2.95
N GLY A 86 6.94 -15.19 -3.37
CA GLY A 86 7.94 -15.93 -4.16
C GLY A 86 7.56 -16.20 -5.61
N ARG A 87 6.44 -15.66 -6.11
CA ARG A 87 5.99 -15.77 -7.50
C ARG A 87 6.10 -14.42 -8.21
N GLU A 88 6.60 -14.44 -9.42
CA GLU A 88 6.67 -13.23 -10.23
C GLU A 88 5.27 -12.72 -10.61
N VAL A 89 5.10 -11.41 -10.53
CA VAL A 89 3.87 -10.72 -10.92
C VAL A 89 3.86 -10.57 -12.43
N SER A 90 3.02 -11.33 -13.12
CA SER A 90 2.92 -11.37 -14.59
C SER A 90 1.63 -10.77 -15.15
N GLY A 91 0.74 -10.24 -14.31
CA GLY A 91 -0.53 -9.65 -14.74
C GLY A 91 -1.50 -9.42 -13.57
N PRO A 92 -2.72 -8.94 -13.84
CA PRO A 92 -3.75 -8.69 -12.82
C PRO A 92 -4.15 -9.96 -12.08
N SER A 93 -4.42 -9.83 -10.77
CA SER A 93 -4.84 -10.95 -9.93
C SER A 93 -5.79 -10.50 -8.82
N LEU A 94 -6.76 -11.33 -8.46
CA LEU A 94 -7.64 -11.11 -7.32
C LEU A 94 -6.95 -11.26 -5.95
N GLU A 95 -5.68 -11.63 -5.93
CA GLU A 95 -4.85 -11.58 -4.72
C GLU A 95 -4.38 -10.16 -4.38
N ARG A 96 -4.55 -9.21 -5.31
CA ARG A 96 -4.24 -7.79 -5.15
C ARG A 96 -5.51 -6.95 -5.32
N GLY A 97 -5.96 -6.31 -4.25
CA GLY A 97 -7.07 -5.37 -4.27
C GLY A 97 -6.56 -3.97 -4.61
N VAL A 98 -7.18 -3.30 -5.58
CA VAL A 98 -6.76 -1.95 -6.00
C VAL A 98 -7.86 -0.94 -5.73
N VAL A 99 -7.50 0.17 -5.09
CA VAL A 99 -8.33 1.37 -4.96
C VAL A 99 -7.69 2.47 -5.78
N PHE A 100 -8.37 2.87 -6.84
CA PHE A 100 -7.91 3.90 -7.77
C PHE A 100 -8.34 5.31 -7.32
N GLN A 101 -7.54 6.32 -7.60
CA GLN A 101 -7.86 7.72 -7.38
C GLN A 101 -9.17 8.13 -8.11
N GLY A 102 -9.40 7.62 -9.31
CA GLY A 102 -10.59 7.88 -10.13
C GLY A 102 -11.80 7.01 -9.80
N HIS A 103 -11.85 6.34 -8.65
CA HIS A 103 -12.91 5.46 -8.13
C HIS A 103 -13.17 4.17 -8.95
N ALA A 104 -13.02 4.19 -10.27
CA ALA A 104 -13.18 3.06 -11.20
C ALA A 104 -14.46 2.22 -10.97
N LEU A 105 -15.59 2.86 -10.66
CA LEU A 105 -16.88 2.19 -10.48
C LEU A 105 -17.56 1.96 -11.82
N MET A 106 -18.27 0.84 -11.93
CA MET A 106 -19.15 0.55 -13.09
C MET A 106 -20.39 1.44 -13.01
N PRO A 107 -20.59 2.41 -13.92
CA PRO A 107 -21.59 3.47 -13.75
C PRO A 107 -23.02 2.95 -13.88
N TRP A 108 -23.24 1.83 -14.53
CA TRP A 108 -24.55 1.16 -14.71
C TRP A 108 -24.95 0.26 -13.55
N LEU A 109 -24.02 -0.09 -12.64
CA LEU A 109 -24.26 -0.93 -11.47
C LEU A 109 -24.54 -0.08 -10.23
N THR A 110 -25.39 -0.57 -9.32
CA THR A 110 -25.58 0.01 -7.99
C THR A 110 -24.34 -0.23 -7.10
N VAL A 111 -24.30 0.37 -5.90
CA VAL A 111 -23.27 0.08 -4.88
C VAL A 111 -23.21 -1.42 -4.59
N ARG A 112 -24.36 -2.03 -4.27
CA ARG A 112 -24.49 -3.48 -4.07
C ARG A 112 -23.89 -4.28 -5.22
N GLN A 113 -24.27 -3.94 -6.43
CA GLN A 113 -23.83 -4.65 -7.63
C GLN A 113 -22.35 -4.46 -7.95
N ASN A 114 -21.78 -3.28 -7.72
CA ASN A 114 -20.35 -3.04 -7.89
C ASN A 114 -19.50 -3.93 -6.97
N ILE A 115 -19.91 -4.10 -5.73
CA ILE A 115 -19.22 -4.95 -4.77
C ILE A 115 -19.50 -6.42 -5.05
N ALA A 116 -20.77 -6.80 -5.32
CA ALA A 116 -21.15 -8.17 -5.66
C ALA A 116 -20.42 -8.69 -6.89
N PHE A 117 -20.13 -7.82 -7.88
CA PHE A 117 -19.36 -8.20 -9.05
C PHE A 117 -17.95 -8.65 -8.66
N ALA A 118 -17.25 -7.92 -7.81
CA ALA A 118 -15.93 -8.30 -7.32
C ALA A 118 -15.97 -9.60 -6.49
N VAL A 119 -16.95 -9.74 -5.60
CA VAL A 119 -17.15 -10.93 -4.78
C VAL A 119 -17.38 -12.17 -5.63
N LYS A 120 -18.24 -12.07 -6.65
CA LYS A 120 -18.51 -13.18 -7.58
C LYS A 120 -17.31 -13.51 -8.47
N SER A 121 -16.50 -12.52 -8.84
CA SER A 121 -15.26 -12.78 -9.57
C SER A 121 -14.27 -13.59 -8.72
N ARG A 122 -14.23 -13.32 -7.40
CA ARG A 122 -13.37 -14.05 -6.46
C ARG A 122 -13.90 -15.45 -6.12
N TRP A 123 -15.22 -15.57 -5.94
CA TRP A 123 -15.91 -16.80 -5.57
C TRP A 123 -17.13 -17.04 -6.48
N PRO A 124 -16.93 -17.56 -7.70
CA PRO A 124 -18.01 -17.74 -8.68
C PRO A 124 -19.16 -18.60 -8.17
N ASP A 125 -18.84 -19.61 -7.36
CA ASP A 125 -19.80 -20.58 -6.82
C ASP A 125 -20.48 -20.15 -5.51
N MET A 126 -20.18 -18.92 -5.02
CA MET A 126 -20.80 -18.44 -3.78
C MET A 126 -22.32 -18.22 -3.99
N PRO A 127 -23.19 -18.85 -3.18
CA PRO A 127 -24.64 -18.69 -3.28
C PRO A 127 -25.07 -17.24 -3.10
N ALA A 128 -26.08 -16.79 -3.86
CA ALA A 128 -26.57 -15.41 -3.85
C ALA A 128 -26.89 -14.86 -2.44
N PRO A 129 -27.53 -15.62 -1.51
CA PRO A 129 -27.75 -15.14 -0.14
C PRO A 129 -26.45 -14.84 0.60
N LYS A 130 -25.41 -15.67 0.43
CA LYS A 130 -24.10 -15.44 1.05
C LYS A 130 -23.39 -14.24 0.44
N VAL A 131 -23.47 -14.04 -0.88
CA VAL A 131 -22.96 -12.84 -1.55
C VAL A 131 -23.63 -11.59 -0.97
N ASN A 132 -24.95 -11.59 -0.79
CA ASN A 132 -25.67 -10.43 -0.24
C ASN A 132 -25.20 -10.09 1.19
N VAL A 133 -25.11 -11.05 2.08
CA VAL A 133 -24.63 -10.87 3.45
C VAL A 133 -23.18 -10.32 3.44
N HIS A 134 -22.32 -10.88 2.58
CA HIS A 134 -20.94 -10.45 2.43
C HIS A 134 -20.86 -9.00 1.93
N VAL A 135 -21.64 -8.64 0.90
CA VAL A 135 -21.71 -7.26 0.38
C VAL A 135 -22.19 -6.29 1.43
N GLU A 136 -23.26 -6.62 2.15
CA GLU A 136 -23.83 -5.76 3.21
C GLU A 136 -22.83 -5.49 4.33
N LYS A 137 -22.03 -6.49 4.70
CA LYS A 137 -20.93 -6.32 5.66
C LYS A 137 -19.96 -5.20 5.21
N PHE A 138 -19.46 -5.24 3.97
CA PHE A 138 -18.48 -4.28 3.49
C PHE A 138 -19.09 -2.90 3.17
N VAL A 139 -20.37 -2.85 2.77
CA VAL A 139 -21.11 -1.59 2.62
C VAL A 139 -21.33 -0.93 3.98
N GLY A 140 -21.69 -1.70 5.00
CA GLY A 140 -21.83 -1.23 6.37
C GLY A 140 -20.53 -0.67 6.95
N MET A 141 -19.41 -1.37 6.70
CA MET A 141 -18.08 -0.97 7.12
C MET A 141 -17.69 0.45 6.66
N VAL A 142 -18.09 0.84 5.45
CA VAL A 142 -17.82 2.18 4.92
C VAL A 142 -18.98 3.16 5.13
N GLY A 143 -19.97 2.82 5.96
CA GLY A 143 -21.11 3.69 6.31
C GLY A 143 -22.08 3.99 5.16
N LEU A 144 -22.19 3.09 4.16
CA LEU A 144 -23.01 3.31 2.96
C LEU A 144 -24.29 2.46 2.88
N SER A 145 -24.75 1.87 3.99
CA SER A 145 -25.97 1.02 3.99
C SER A 145 -27.20 1.78 3.47
N HIS A 146 -27.32 3.08 3.74
CA HIS A 146 -28.41 3.94 3.27
C HIS A 146 -28.38 4.23 1.75
N ALA A 147 -27.28 3.91 1.09
CA ALA A 147 -27.06 4.18 -0.33
C ALA A 147 -26.77 2.90 -1.15
N ILE A 148 -27.00 1.73 -0.57
CA ILE A 148 -26.59 0.43 -1.15
C ILE A 148 -27.21 0.15 -2.53
N ASP A 149 -28.40 0.65 -2.82
CA ASP A 149 -29.09 0.47 -4.09
C ASP A 149 -28.97 1.68 -5.04
N LYS A 150 -28.17 2.72 -4.67
CA LYS A 150 -27.87 3.87 -5.53
C LYS A 150 -26.82 3.51 -6.57
N LYS A 151 -26.90 4.19 -7.74
CA LYS A 151 -25.88 4.15 -8.80
C LYS A 151 -24.80 5.20 -8.56
N PRO A 152 -23.60 5.07 -9.14
CA PRO A 152 -22.52 6.07 -9.00
C PRO A 152 -22.92 7.50 -9.36
N SER A 153 -23.82 7.70 -10.32
CA SER A 153 -24.34 9.03 -10.67
C SER A 153 -25.10 9.73 -9.53
N GLN A 154 -25.58 8.99 -8.55
CA GLN A 154 -26.35 9.45 -7.40
C GLN A 154 -25.50 9.60 -6.12
N LEU A 155 -24.18 9.41 -6.24
CA LEU A 155 -23.23 9.43 -5.11
C LEU A 155 -22.31 10.65 -5.20
N SER A 156 -21.95 11.21 -4.05
CA SER A 156 -20.86 12.20 -3.96
C SER A 156 -19.51 11.56 -4.29
N GLY A 157 -18.47 12.37 -4.56
CA GLY A 157 -17.12 11.88 -4.78
C GLY A 157 -16.61 11.00 -3.62
N GLY A 158 -16.79 11.47 -2.37
CA GLY A 158 -16.41 10.69 -1.19
C GLY A 158 -17.21 9.38 -1.03
N MET A 159 -18.50 9.35 -1.39
CA MET A 159 -19.27 8.10 -1.40
C MET A 159 -18.74 7.12 -2.45
N LYS A 160 -18.40 7.60 -3.65
CA LYS A 160 -17.79 6.76 -4.71
C LYS A 160 -16.47 6.16 -4.23
N GLN A 161 -15.64 6.95 -3.57
CA GLN A 161 -14.36 6.48 -3.00
C GLN A 161 -14.57 5.37 -1.98
N ARG A 162 -15.55 5.55 -1.06
CA ARG A 162 -15.90 4.53 -0.07
C ARG A 162 -16.40 3.24 -0.72
N VAL A 163 -17.15 3.31 -1.82
CA VAL A 163 -17.54 2.11 -2.60
C VAL A 163 -16.32 1.41 -3.19
N GLY A 164 -15.35 2.17 -3.74
CA GLY A 164 -14.09 1.62 -4.25
C GLY A 164 -13.29 0.88 -3.17
N ILE A 165 -13.19 1.47 -1.98
CA ILE A 165 -12.56 0.86 -0.80
C ILE A 165 -13.30 -0.44 -0.41
N ALA A 166 -14.62 -0.40 -0.22
CA ALA A 166 -15.41 -1.57 0.13
C ALA A 166 -15.27 -2.69 -0.89
N ARG A 167 -15.25 -2.36 -2.18
CA ARG A 167 -15.05 -3.33 -3.28
C ARG A 167 -13.68 -4.00 -3.20
N ALA A 168 -12.61 -3.24 -2.98
CA ALA A 168 -11.26 -3.79 -2.88
C ALA A 168 -11.09 -4.71 -1.67
N PHE A 169 -11.70 -4.36 -0.53
CA PHE A 169 -11.68 -5.19 0.67
C PHE A 169 -12.57 -6.44 0.56
N SER A 170 -13.68 -6.35 -0.19
CA SER A 170 -14.67 -7.45 -0.28
C SER A 170 -14.10 -8.72 -0.90
N ILE A 171 -13.07 -8.65 -1.71
CA ILE A 171 -12.41 -9.83 -2.31
C ILE A 171 -11.35 -10.47 -1.38
N GLN A 172 -11.12 -9.90 -0.19
CA GLN A 172 -10.13 -10.37 0.79
C GLN A 172 -8.78 -10.68 0.13
N PRO A 173 -8.16 -9.69 -0.50
CA PRO A 173 -6.90 -9.88 -1.21
C PRO A 173 -5.76 -10.12 -0.22
N LYS A 174 -4.63 -10.65 -0.66
CA LYS A 174 -3.40 -10.75 0.17
C LYS A 174 -2.72 -9.39 0.32
N MET A 175 -2.90 -8.50 -0.64
CA MET A 175 -2.30 -7.17 -0.68
C MET A 175 -3.31 -6.13 -1.16
N LEU A 176 -3.27 -4.96 -0.52
CA LEU A 176 -4.01 -3.77 -0.94
C LEU A 176 -3.06 -2.75 -1.56
N LEU A 177 -3.45 -2.25 -2.70
CA LEU A 177 -2.78 -1.19 -3.45
C LEU A 177 -3.73 0.01 -3.48
N LEU A 178 -3.34 1.10 -2.82
CA LEU A 178 -4.21 2.25 -2.61
C LEU A 178 -3.57 3.49 -3.27
N ASP A 179 -4.23 4.05 -4.27
CA ASP A 179 -3.79 5.27 -4.95
C ASP A 179 -4.61 6.46 -4.46
N GLU A 180 -4.04 7.26 -3.55
CA GLU A 180 -4.66 8.42 -2.90
C GLU A 180 -6.09 8.15 -2.39
N PRO A 181 -6.30 7.10 -1.57
CA PRO A 181 -7.63 6.58 -1.27
C PRO A 181 -8.53 7.54 -0.50
N PHE A 182 -7.97 8.59 0.09
CA PHE A 182 -8.70 9.52 0.95
C PHE A 182 -8.77 10.94 0.39
N GLY A 183 -8.17 11.21 -0.78
CA GLY A 183 -8.07 12.55 -1.36
C GLY A 183 -9.41 13.22 -1.64
N ALA A 184 -10.45 12.46 -2.00
CA ALA A 184 -11.80 12.97 -2.29
C ALA A 184 -12.73 13.05 -1.06
N LEU A 185 -12.22 12.75 0.16
CA LEU A 185 -13.01 12.74 1.39
C LEU A 185 -12.89 14.08 2.14
N ASP A 186 -14.01 14.52 2.74
CA ASP A 186 -13.99 15.58 3.74
C ASP A 186 -13.25 15.12 5.02
N ALA A 187 -12.80 16.05 5.83
CA ALA A 187 -11.92 15.77 6.98
C ALA A 187 -12.52 14.79 8.00
N LEU A 188 -13.82 14.89 8.29
CA LEU A 188 -14.49 14.02 9.26
C LEU A 188 -14.66 12.61 8.71
N THR A 189 -15.15 12.50 7.48
CA THR A 189 -15.30 11.22 6.78
C THR A 189 -13.93 10.55 6.58
N ARG A 190 -12.88 11.31 6.22
CA ARG A 190 -11.52 10.82 6.06
C ARG A 190 -11.03 10.17 7.35
N GLY A 191 -11.18 10.84 8.50
CA GLY A 191 -10.79 10.29 9.80
C GLY A 191 -11.44 8.95 10.09
N THR A 192 -12.76 8.89 9.96
CA THR A 192 -13.51 7.64 10.19
C THR A 192 -13.06 6.50 9.28
N ILE A 193 -12.90 6.77 7.98
CA ILE A 193 -12.50 5.71 7.04
C ILE A 193 -11.04 5.26 7.25
N GLN A 194 -10.14 6.17 7.65
CA GLN A 194 -8.78 5.78 8.02
C GLN A 194 -8.73 4.91 9.27
N ASP A 195 -9.53 5.23 10.30
CA ASP A 195 -9.61 4.41 11.51
C ASP A 195 -10.18 3.02 11.20
N GLU A 196 -11.24 2.94 10.39
CA GLU A 196 -11.81 1.67 9.91
C GLU A 196 -10.80 0.86 9.07
N LEU A 197 -10.08 1.51 8.15
CA LEU A 197 -9.01 0.88 7.37
C LEU A 197 -7.97 0.25 8.28
N MET A 198 -7.47 1.03 9.27
CA MET A 198 -6.45 0.55 10.19
C MET A 198 -6.92 -0.63 11.04
N HIS A 199 -8.18 -0.59 11.50
CA HIS A 199 -8.79 -1.70 12.24
C HIS A 199 -8.76 -2.98 11.39
N ILE A 200 -9.25 -2.91 10.14
CA ILE A 200 -9.32 -4.06 9.26
C ILE A 200 -7.91 -4.59 8.90
N VAL A 201 -6.99 -3.69 8.55
CA VAL A 201 -5.60 -4.08 8.22
C VAL A 201 -4.94 -4.81 9.38
N ARG A 202 -5.16 -4.34 10.63
CA ARG A 202 -4.62 -4.99 11.84
C ARG A 202 -5.27 -6.35 12.08
N ASP A 203 -6.60 -6.44 12.00
CA ASP A 203 -7.34 -7.67 12.26
C ASP A 203 -7.04 -8.75 11.21
N THR A 204 -6.85 -8.36 9.96
CA THR A 204 -6.60 -9.29 8.85
C THR A 204 -5.14 -9.51 8.55
N GLN A 205 -4.22 -8.77 9.20
CA GLN A 205 -2.79 -8.77 8.91
C GLN A 205 -2.49 -8.56 7.41
N GLN A 206 -3.25 -7.66 6.79
CA GLN A 206 -3.18 -7.40 5.37
C GLN A 206 -1.96 -6.54 5.03
N THR A 207 -1.23 -6.91 4.00
CA THR A 207 -0.12 -6.09 3.49
C THR A 207 -0.69 -4.94 2.66
N VAL A 208 -0.22 -3.72 2.90
CA VAL A 208 -0.72 -2.51 2.23
C VAL A 208 0.42 -1.70 1.61
N PHE A 209 0.25 -1.31 0.37
CA PHE A 209 1.07 -0.30 -0.29
C PHE A 209 0.18 0.87 -0.71
N MET A 210 0.44 2.06 -0.18
CA MET A 210 -0.40 3.23 -0.37
C MET A 210 0.38 4.42 -0.93
N ILE A 211 -0.19 5.08 -1.91
CA ILE A 211 0.26 6.38 -2.38
C ILE A 211 -0.54 7.44 -1.63
N THR A 212 0.15 8.42 -1.09
CA THR A 212 -0.46 9.64 -0.55
C THR A 212 0.46 10.84 -0.76
N HIS A 213 -0.11 12.03 -0.80
CA HIS A 213 0.60 13.31 -0.76
C HIS A 213 0.50 13.98 0.62
N ASP A 214 -0.25 13.40 1.55
CA ASP A 214 -0.44 13.91 2.90
C ASP A 214 0.59 13.23 3.85
N VAL A 215 1.50 14.04 4.38
CA VAL A 215 2.57 13.57 5.29
C VAL A 215 2.01 13.02 6.59
N ASP A 216 0.99 13.69 7.15
CA ASP A 216 0.39 13.29 8.42
C ASP A 216 -0.38 11.98 8.27
N GLU A 217 -0.99 11.76 7.10
CA GLU A 217 -1.63 10.50 6.73
C GLU A 217 -0.62 9.34 6.66
N ALA A 218 0.52 9.55 5.98
CA ALA A 218 1.56 8.53 5.90
C ALA A 218 2.15 8.22 7.28
N ILE A 219 2.39 9.23 8.12
CA ILE A 219 2.89 9.03 9.48
C ILE A 219 1.85 8.28 10.34
N LEU A 220 0.57 8.58 10.18
CA LEU A 220 -0.50 7.91 10.92
C LEU A 220 -0.60 6.42 10.57
N LEU A 221 -0.50 6.09 9.29
CA LEU A 221 -0.88 4.76 8.79
C LEU A 221 0.31 3.82 8.60
N ALA A 222 1.45 4.32 8.10
CA ALA A 222 2.53 3.47 7.63
C ALA A 222 3.51 3.00 8.72
N ASP A 223 4.03 1.79 8.55
CA ASP A 223 5.19 1.28 9.27
C ASP A 223 6.50 1.82 8.67
N ARG A 224 6.53 1.98 7.32
CA ARG A 224 7.63 2.60 6.58
C ARG A 224 7.09 3.55 5.51
N ILE A 225 7.89 4.59 5.23
CA ILE A 225 7.56 5.62 4.24
C ILE A 225 8.69 5.66 3.22
N LEU A 226 8.35 5.46 1.95
CA LEU A 226 9.27 5.58 0.82
C LEU A 226 9.20 7.00 0.28
N LEU A 227 10.32 7.70 0.28
CA LEU A 227 10.43 9.05 -0.29
C LEU A 227 10.95 8.94 -1.71
N MET A 228 10.13 9.37 -2.66
CA MET A 228 10.44 9.27 -4.10
C MET A 228 10.73 10.65 -4.69
N ASN A 229 11.83 10.76 -5.43
CA ASN A 229 12.19 11.95 -6.16
C ASN A 229 11.78 11.87 -7.64
N ASN A 230 11.61 13.04 -8.27
CA ASN A 230 11.46 13.16 -9.71
C ASN A 230 12.77 12.88 -10.42
N GLY A 231 12.68 12.54 -11.71
CA GLY A 231 13.83 12.65 -12.61
C GLY A 231 14.17 14.13 -12.81
N ALA A 232 15.45 14.40 -13.10
CA ALA A 232 15.96 15.74 -13.32
C ALA A 232 16.95 15.78 -14.47
N ASP A 233 16.98 16.89 -15.21
CA ASP A 233 18.03 17.17 -16.17
C ASP A 233 19.30 17.58 -15.39
N THR A 234 20.42 16.96 -15.69
CA THR A 234 21.72 17.24 -15.09
C THR A 234 22.74 17.58 -16.19
N PRO A 235 23.89 18.18 -15.87
CA PRO A 235 24.94 18.43 -16.85
C PRO A 235 25.39 17.18 -17.61
N ASP A 236 25.28 16.00 -16.99
CA ASP A 236 25.67 14.70 -17.56
C ASP A 236 24.50 14.00 -18.27
N GLY A 237 23.34 14.63 -18.41
CA GLY A 237 22.13 14.10 -19.03
C GLY A 237 20.96 13.91 -18.07
N TYR A 238 19.88 13.29 -18.56
CA TYR A 238 18.69 13.07 -17.74
C TYR A 238 18.91 11.94 -16.72
N LYS A 239 18.70 12.25 -15.43
CA LYS A 239 18.70 11.28 -14.33
C LYS A 239 17.24 10.91 -14.00
N PRO A 240 16.83 9.63 -14.14
CA PRO A 240 15.48 9.19 -13.80
C PRO A 240 15.16 9.37 -12.31
N GLY A 241 13.86 9.47 -12.00
CA GLY A 241 13.38 9.41 -10.63
C GLY A 241 13.59 8.04 -9.99
N GLY A 242 13.42 7.96 -8.68
CA GLY A 242 13.55 6.70 -7.93
C GLY A 242 13.26 6.88 -6.44
N ILE A 243 13.39 5.79 -5.69
CA ILE A 243 13.33 5.86 -4.22
C ILE A 243 14.62 6.52 -3.72
N ALA A 244 14.48 7.70 -3.15
CA ALA A 244 15.61 8.46 -2.62
C ALA A 244 15.94 8.05 -1.18
N GLU A 245 14.91 7.70 -0.40
CA GLU A 245 15.07 7.35 1.01
C GLU A 245 13.96 6.40 1.47
N VAL A 246 14.29 5.53 2.41
CA VAL A 246 13.34 4.66 3.11
C VAL A 246 13.33 5.06 4.58
N VAL A 247 12.24 5.61 5.05
CA VAL A 247 12.08 6.09 6.41
C VAL A 247 11.29 5.07 7.21
N ASN A 248 11.89 4.49 8.25
CA ASN A 248 11.16 3.67 9.22
C ASN A 248 10.38 4.58 10.17
N ASN A 249 9.12 4.28 10.39
CA ASN A 249 8.29 5.05 11.31
C ASN A 249 8.58 4.60 12.76
N PRO A 250 9.17 5.46 13.61
CA PRO A 250 9.51 5.10 14.99
C PRO A 250 8.29 5.05 15.91
N LEU A 251 7.15 5.58 15.46
CA LEU A 251 5.96 5.71 16.30
C LEU A 251 5.28 4.36 16.55
N PRO A 252 4.64 4.16 17.70
CA PRO A 252 3.93 2.93 18.03
C PRO A 252 2.87 2.58 16.99
N ARG A 253 2.71 1.30 16.67
CA ARG A 253 1.70 0.83 15.70
C ARG A 253 0.25 1.12 16.11
N ASN A 254 -0.02 1.24 17.42
CA ASN A 254 -1.36 1.55 17.96
C ASN A 254 -1.64 3.05 18.08
N ARG A 255 -0.86 3.90 17.37
CA ARG A 255 -1.07 5.34 17.34
C ARG A 255 -2.46 5.71 16.82
N THR A 256 -3.01 6.76 17.37
CA THR A 256 -4.33 7.30 16.98
C THR A 256 -4.16 8.71 16.44
N ARG A 257 -5.11 9.15 15.61
CA ARG A 257 -5.12 10.51 15.07
C ARG A 257 -5.03 11.58 16.16
N SER A 258 -5.83 11.45 17.21
CA SER A 258 -5.85 12.42 18.31
C SER A 258 -4.60 12.41 19.17
N GLY A 259 -3.91 11.25 19.29
CA GLY A 259 -2.70 11.09 20.06
C GLY A 259 -1.42 11.40 19.29
N LEU A 260 -1.47 11.47 17.96
CA LEU A 260 -0.30 11.55 17.11
C LEU A 260 0.61 12.73 17.45
N HIS A 261 0.04 13.91 17.66
CA HIS A 261 0.75 15.15 17.94
C HIS A 261 1.39 15.21 19.35
N HIS A 262 1.10 14.25 20.21
CA HIS A 262 1.67 14.13 21.56
C HIS A 262 2.84 13.15 21.63
N LEU A 263 3.18 12.48 20.51
CA LEU A 263 4.31 11.57 20.44
C LEU A 263 5.58 12.35 20.13
N ASP A 264 6.64 12.16 20.92
CA ASP A 264 7.90 12.93 20.84
C ASP A 264 8.54 12.87 19.46
N ASP A 265 8.51 11.69 18.80
CA ASP A 265 9.11 11.48 17.48
C ASP A 265 8.24 11.97 16.31
N TYR A 266 7.01 12.44 16.55
CA TYR A 266 6.10 12.86 15.49
C TYR A 266 6.62 14.08 14.71
N TYR A 267 6.93 15.18 15.41
CA TYR A 267 7.40 16.40 14.74
C TYR A 267 8.76 16.24 14.09
N PRO A 268 9.76 15.58 14.71
CA PRO A 268 11.02 15.26 14.03
C PRO A 268 10.80 14.48 12.72
N LEU A 269 10.00 13.42 12.74
CA LEU A 269 9.69 12.64 11.56
C LEU A 269 8.96 13.46 10.49
N ARG A 270 7.94 14.22 10.90
CA ARG A 270 7.16 15.08 9.99
C ARG A 270 8.03 16.13 9.31
N ASN A 271 8.86 16.84 10.08
CA ASN A 271 9.74 17.86 9.55
C ASN A 271 10.75 17.26 8.57
N HIS A 272 11.33 16.10 8.88
CA HIS A 272 12.26 15.41 7.98
C HIS A 272 11.61 15.12 6.61
N ILE A 273 10.38 14.59 6.61
CA ILE A 273 9.64 14.29 5.35
C ILE A 273 9.28 15.58 4.61
N VAL A 274 8.84 16.62 5.32
CA VAL A 274 8.48 17.91 4.72
C VAL A 274 9.73 18.58 4.12
N ASP A 275 10.86 18.58 4.83
CA ASP A 275 12.12 19.15 4.34
C ASP A 275 12.60 18.43 3.08
N PHE A 276 12.48 17.09 3.03
CA PHE A 276 12.78 16.34 1.81
C PHE A 276 11.91 16.82 0.63
N LEU A 277 10.60 16.96 0.84
CA LEU A 277 9.68 17.38 -0.21
C LEU A 277 9.98 18.81 -0.67
N VAL A 278 10.19 19.76 0.26
CA VAL A 278 10.48 21.17 -0.06
C VAL A 278 11.81 21.31 -0.78
N THR A 279 12.88 20.69 -0.27
CA THR A 279 14.24 20.81 -0.85
C THR A 279 14.30 20.24 -2.26
N ARG A 280 13.56 19.16 -2.54
CA ARG A 280 13.52 18.55 -3.87
C ARG A 280 12.58 19.25 -4.85
N ALA A 281 11.59 20.02 -4.34
CA ALA A 281 10.74 20.88 -5.17
C ALA A 281 11.50 22.09 -5.73
N THR A 282 12.50 22.60 -5.01
CA THR A 282 13.27 23.79 -5.39
C THR A 282 14.48 23.48 -6.29
N ALA A 283 14.74 22.20 -6.56
CA ALA A 283 15.85 21.77 -7.41
C ALA A 283 15.47 21.64 -8.91
N HIS A 284 14.42 22.36 -9.35
CA HIS A 284 13.95 22.44 -10.77
C HIS A 284 14.10 23.83 -11.34
#